data_b7d00dac2c76200b9e7ca83ceab24557
#
_entry.id   b7d00dac2c76200b9e7ca83ceab24557
#
_cell.length_a   1.000
_cell.length_b   1.000
_cell.length_c   1.000
_cell.angle_alpha   90.00
_cell.angle_beta   90.00
_cell.angle_gamma   90.00
#
_symmetry.space_group_name_H-M   'P 1'
#
loop_
_entity.id
_entity.type
_entity.pdbx_description
1 polymer ?
#
loop_
_entity_poly.entity_id
_entity_poly.type
_entity_poly.pdbx_seq_one_letter_code
_entity_poly.pdbx_strand_id
1 'polypeptide(L)'
;KLKVHYTYPRTGYVAYKQPSPRRRAWIMILAFLVSMATVSLLLVNAELSMAWLPLIEGVSIAGLLLNSAFQHNIRRFYSLAGISIAAGAGLAISGYGDLAGTGIFFLFFGGVVLFSGACTFRSYRKSYPALVDAE
;
A
#
# COMPACT_ATOMS: atom_id res chain seq x y z
N LYS A 1 9.69 -3.05 20.47
CA LYS A 1 9.74 -4.30 21.27
C LYS A 1 9.58 -5.56 20.39
N LEU A 2 8.64 -5.62 19.44
CA LEU A 2 8.46 -6.75 18.50
C LEU A 2 9.72 -7.05 17.67
N LYS A 3 10.40 -6.02 17.18
CA LYS A 3 11.62 -6.15 16.36
C LYS A 3 12.76 -6.81 17.14
N VAL A 4 12.94 -6.46 18.40
CA VAL A 4 13.98 -7.03 19.27
C VAL A 4 13.67 -8.48 19.63
N HIS A 5 12.41 -8.80 19.88
CA HIS A 5 12.01 -10.13 20.36
C HIS A 5 11.86 -11.19 19.25
N TYR A 6 11.45 -10.79 18.03
CA TYR A 6 11.18 -11.74 16.94
C TYR A 6 12.16 -11.69 15.76
N THR A 7 12.70 -10.51 15.44
CA THR A 7 13.50 -10.33 14.22
C THR A 7 15.00 -10.49 14.48
N TYR A 8 15.53 -9.83 15.51
CA TYR A 8 16.96 -9.87 15.78
C TYR A 8 17.52 -11.25 16.15
N PRO A 9 16.81 -12.09 16.93
CA PRO A 9 17.31 -13.45 17.21
C PRO A 9 17.33 -14.35 15.97
N ARG A 10 16.58 -13.99 14.90
CA ARG A 10 16.43 -14.85 13.72
C ARG A 10 17.26 -14.42 12.52
N THR A 11 17.41 -13.12 12.30
CA THR A 11 18.08 -12.57 11.09
C THR A 11 19.23 -11.65 11.40
N GLY A 12 19.49 -11.34 12.68
CA GLY A 12 20.46 -10.33 13.08
C GLY A 12 20.00 -8.89 12.74
N TYR A 13 20.89 -7.93 12.92
CA TYR A 13 20.63 -6.53 12.61
C TYR A 13 20.79 -6.26 11.11
N VAL A 14 19.69 -6.01 10.42
CA VAL A 14 19.71 -5.60 9.01
C VAL A 14 19.61 -4.08 8.93
N ALA A 15 20.67 -3.43 8.53
CA ALA A 15 20.69 -1.99 8.25
C ALA A 15 20.07 -1.74 6.86
N TYR A 16 18.87 -1.17 6.82
CA TYR A 16 18.25 -0.75 5.54
C TYR A 16 18.89 0.55 5.06
N LYS A 17 19.36 0.54 3.80
CA LYS A 17 19.86 1.75 3.14
C LYS A 17 18.72 2.78 3.04
N GLN A 18 18.86 3.89 3.75
CA GLN A 18 17.85 4.95 3.71
C GLN A 18 17.88 5.67 2.35
N PRO A 19 16.72 5.96 1.73
CA PRO A 19 16.68 6.75 0.51
C PRO A 19 17.24 8.16 0.76
N SER A 20 17.88 8.75 -0.26
CA SER A 20 18.46 10.08 -0.16
C SER A 20 17.40 11.14 0.23
N PRO A 21 17.77 12.18 0.98
CA PRO A 21 16.83 13.21 1.43
C PRO A 21 16.12 13.92 0.25
N ARG A 22 16.81 14.12 -0.88
CA ARG A 22 16.22 14.66 -2.11
C ARG A 22 15.09 13.77 -2.64
N ARG A 23 15.29 12.45 -2.68
CA ARG A 23 14.28 11.52 -3.16
C ARG A 23 13.05 11.50 -2.25
N ARG A 24 13.24 11.59 -0.92
CA ARG A 24 12.14 11.74 0.05
C ARG A 24 11.33 13.01 -0.21
N ALA A 25 12.02 14.14 -0.41
CA ALA A 25 11.36 15.42 -0.70
C ALA A 25 10.52 15.34 -1.99
N TRP A 26 11.05 14.79 -3.07
CA TRP A 26 10.31 14.60 -4.31
C TRP A 26 9.07 13.72 -4.16
N ILE A 27 9.16 12.63 -3.40
CA ILE A 27 8.02 11.75 -3.13
C ILE A 27 6.93 12.49 -2.35
N MET A 28 7.31 13.29 -1.33
CA MET A 28 6.36 14.09 -0.56
C MET A 28 5.70 15.17 -1.42
N ILE A 29 6.46 15.86 -2.28
CA ILE A 29 5.92 16.85 -3.21
C ILE A 29 4.95 16.20 -4.19
N LEU A 30 5.31 15.05 -4.77
CA LEU A 30 4.44 14.32 -5.69
C LEU A 30 3.15 13.87 -5.00
N ALA A 31 3.24 13.31 -3.80
CA ALA A 31 2.07 12.90 -3.03
C ALA A 31 1.16 14.10 -2.69
N PHE A 32 1.74 15.25 -2.34
CA PHE A 32 1.01 16.47 -2.08
C PHE A 32 0.31 17.00 -3.35
N LEU A 33 0.99 17.01 -4.50
CA LEU A 33 0.42 17.43 -5.78
C LEU A 33 -0.74 16.51 -6.22
N VAL A 34 -0.59 15.19 -6.06
CA VAL A 34 -1.66 14.23 -6.36
C VAL A 34 -2.86 14.47 -5.44
N SER A 35 -2.63 14.68 -4.14
CA SER A 35 -3.70 14.98 -3.18
C SER A 35 -4.42 16.30 -3.54
N MET A 36 -3.68 17.35 -3.84
CA MET A 36 -4.25 18.65 -4.27
C MET A 36 -5.05 18.53 -5.57
N ALA A 37 -4.53 17.80 -6.56
CA ALA A 37 -5.23 17.54 -7.81
C ALA A 37 -6.55 16.80 -7.59
N THR A 38 -6.54 15.77 -6.72
CA THR A 38 -7.74 15.00 -6.35
C THR A 38 -8.80 15.91 -5.70
N VAL A 39 -8.40 16.72 -4.71
CA VAL A 39 -9.31 17.67 -4.04
C VAL A 39 -9.85 18.70 -5.02
N SER A 40 -9.00 19.25 -5.89
CA SER A 40 -9.44 20.23 -6.90
C SER A 40 -10.44 19.63 -7.89
N LEU A 41 -10.23 18.38 -8.32
CA LEU A 41 -11.13 17.67 -9.22
C LEU A 41 -12.50 17.43 -8.57
N LEU A 42 -12.51 17.08 -7.29
CA LEU A 42 -13.72 16.89 -6.48
C LEU A 42 -14.52 18.19 -6.33
N LEU A 43 -13.84 19.33 -6.16
CA LEU A 43 -14.50 20.63 -5.99
C LEU A 43 -15.08 21.20 -7.29
N VAL A 44 -14.42 20.93 -8.45
CA VAL A 44 -14.83 21.50 -9.74
C VAL A 44 -15.94 20.70 -10.41
N ASN A 45 -15.98 19.36 -10.24
CA ASN A 45 -16.93 18.48 -10.89
C ASN A 45 -17.50 17.44 -9.92
N ALA A 46 -18.30 17.90 -8.95
CA ALA A 46 -18.77 17.05 -7.85
C ALA A 46 -19.51 15.77 -8.32
N GLU A 47 -20.40 15.89 -9.31
CA GLU A 47 -21.16 14.71 -9.78
C GLU A 47 -20.31 13.71 -10.58
N LEU A 48 -19.46 14.22 -11.48
CA LEU A 48 -18.60 13.35 -12.31
C LEU A 48 -17.46 12.72 -11.49
N SER A 49 -16.95 13.46 -10.50
CA SER A 49 -15.84 13.00 -9.68
C SER A 49 -16.26 11.98 -8.63
N MET A 50 -17.49 12.05 -8.12
CA MET A 50 -18.00 11.04 -7.19
C MET A 50 -18.07 9.66 -7.83
N ALA A 51 -18.51 9.54 -9.10
CA ALA A 51 -18.54 8.27 -9.80
C ALA A 51 -17.16 7.61 -9.96
N TRP A 52 -16.09 8.40 -10.05
CA TRP A 52 -14.73 7.91 -10.26
C TRP A 52 -13.87 7.87 -8.99
N LEU A 53 -14.45 8.22 -7.85
CA LEU A 53 -13.73 8.31 -6.57
C LEU A 53 -12.96 7.04 -6.22
N PRO A 54 -13.55 5.82 -6.27
CA PRO A 54 -12.84 4.59 -5.95
C PRO A 54 -11.68 4.30 -6.91
N LEU A 55 -11.79 4.69 -8.17
CA LEU A 55 -10.71 4.55 -9.14
C LEU A 55 -9.53 5.49 -8.82
N ILE A 56 -9.82 6.74 -8.50
CA ILE A 56 -8.79 7.74 -8.10
C ILE A 56 -8.04 7.26 -6.86
N GLU A 57 -8.75 6.73 -5.87
CA GLU A 57 -8.17 6.13 -4.67
C GLU A 57 -7.31 4.92 -5.01
N GLY A 58 -7.83 4.01 -5.85
CA GLY A 58 -7.11 2.83 -6.31
C GLY A 58 -5.80 3.16 -7.03
N VAL A 59 -5.82 4.14 -7.92
CA VAL A 59 -4.62 4.62 -8.65
C VAL A 59 -3.63 5.30 -7.70
N SER A 60 -4.11 6.11 -6.76
CA SER A 60 -3.27 6.81 -5.78
C SER A 60 -2.52 5.81 -4.88
N ILE A 61 -3.23 4.82 -4.35
CA ILE A 61 -2.64 3.76 -3.52
C ILE A 61 -1.67 2.91 -4.34
N ALA A 62 -2.03 2.57 -5.58
CA ALA A 62 -1.15 1.83 -6.49
C ALA A 62 0.16 2.59 -6.75
N GLY A 63 0.11 3.90 -6.96
CA GLY A 63 1.29 4.75 -7.10
C GLY A 63 2.22 4.69 -5.89
N LEU A 64 1.67 4.77 -4.68
CA LEU A 64 2.43 4.64 -3.43
C LEU A 64 3.06 3.25 -3.28
N LEU A 65 2.31 2.18 -3.62
CA LEU A 65 2.79 0.81 -3.56
C LEU A 65 3.89 0.55 -4.59
N LEU A 66 3.73 1.02 -5.83
CA LEU A 66 4.73 0.92 -6.88
C LEU A 66 6.01 1.65 -6.49
N ASN A 67 5.90 2.88 -5.97
CA ASN A 67 7.07 3.59 -5.46
C ASN A 67 7.80 2.80 -4.36
N SER A 68 7.05 2.21 -3.42
CA SER A 68 7.62 1.35 -2.37
C SER A 68 8.23 0.07 -2.96
N ALA A 69 7.59 -0.53 -3.97
CA ALA A 69 8.10 -1.70 -4.67
C ALA A 69 9.47 -1.43 -5.33
N PHE A 70 9.60 -0.30 -6.03
CA PHE A 70 10.86 0.12 -6.65
C PHE A 70 11.96 0.46 -5.64
N GLN A 71 11.59 1.06 -4.50
CA GLN A 71 12.59 1.42 -3.48
C GLN A 71 13.15 0.21 -2.74
N HIS A 72 12.28 -0.75 -2.44
CA HIS A 72 12.62 -1.89 -1.57
C HIS A 72 12.74 -3.21 -2.35
N ASN A 73 12.50 -3.20 -3.67
CA ASN A 73 12.49 -4.38 -4.56
C ASN A 73 11.58 -5.51 -4.03
N ILE A 74 10.40 -5.13 -3.52
CA ILE A 74 9.44 -6.06 -2.92
C ILE A 74 8.38 -6.43 -3.96
N ARG A 75 8.50 -7.63 -4.55
CA ARG A 75 7.63 -8.11 -5.64
C ARG A 75 6.13 -8.07 -5.30
N ARG A 76 5.75 -8.37 -4.06
CA ARG A 76 4.34 -8.37 -3.63
C ARG A 76 3.63 -7.02 -3.77
N PHE A 77 4.37 -5.91 -3.73
CA PHE A 77 3.77 -4.58 -3.86
C PHE A 77 3.31 -4.29 -5.30
N TYR A 78 3.92 -4.92 -6.31
CA TYR A 78 3.41 -4.85 -7.68
C TYR A 78 2.05 -5.52 -7.81
N SER A 79 1.87 -6.71 -7.20
CA SER A 79 0.58 -7.41 -7.19
C SER A 79 -0.49 -6.61 -6.44
N LEU A 80 -0.16 -6.06 -5.28
CA LEU A 80 -1.09 -5.23 -4.50
C LEU A 80 -1.49 -3.95 -5.25
N ALA A 81 -0.55 -3.31 -5.98
CA ALA A 81 -0.85 -2.16 -6.82
C ALA A 81 -1.82 -2.51 -7.94
N GLY A 82 -1.62 -3.65 -8.62
CA GLY A 82 -2.56 -4.14 -9.63
C GLY A 82 -3.96 -4.41 -9.07
N ILE A 83 -4.05 -5.06 -7.90
CA ILE A 83 -5.31 -5.32 -7.21
C ILE A 83 -6.01 -4.02 -6.82
N SER A 84 -5.27 -3.01 -6.35
CA SER A 84 -5.81 -1.70 -5.98
C SER A 84 -6.49 -1.01 -7.18
N ILE A 85 -5.82 -0.98 -8.33
CA ILE A 85 -6.39 -0.38 -9.55
C ILE A 85 -7.62 -1.18 -10.01
N ALA A 86 -7.53 -2.51 -10.04
CA ALA A 86 -8.62 -3.36 -10.48
C ALA A 86 -9.86 -3.24 -9.58
N ALA A 87 -9.68 -3.17 -8.26
CA ALA A 87 -10.76 -2.95 -7.31
C ALA A 87 -11.41 -1.57 -7.48
N GLY A 88 -10.61 -0.51 -7.59
CA GLY A 88 -11.12 0.84 -7.82
C GLY A 88 -11.88 0.97 -9.14
N ALA A 89 -11.33 0.42 -10.23
CA ALA A 89 -11.99 0.39 -11.53
C ALA A 89 -13.30 -0.42 -11.51
N GLY A 90 -13.27 -1.59 -10.89
CA GLY A 90 -14.46 -2.45 -10.75
C GLY A 90 -15.60 -1.74 -10.03
N LEU A 91 -15.34 -1.06 -8.93
CA LEU A 91 -16.34 -0.29 -8.18
C LEU A 91 -16.88 0.90 -8.97
N ALA A 92 -15.98 1.65 -9.64
CA ALA A 92 -16.39 2.78 -10.49
C ALA A 92 -17.31 2.34 -11.63
N ILE A 93 -16.99 1.24 -12.33
CA ILE A 93 -17.79 0.71 -13.44
C ILE A 93 -19.10 0.11 -12.95
N SER A 94 -19.13 -0.48 -11.75
CA SER A 94 -20.32 -1.09 -11.15
C SER A 94 -21.34 -0.07 -10.61
N GLY A 95 -21.08 1.23 -10.74
CA GLY A 95 -21.96 2.29 -10.26
C GLY A 95 -21.86 2.60 -8.75
N TYR A 96 -20.94 1.96 -8.04
CA TYR A 96 -20.62 2.29 -6.64
C TYR A 96 -19.58 3.43 -6.55
N GLY A 97 -19.80 4.48 -7.34
CA GLY A 97 -18.91 5.65 -7.38
C GLY A 97 -19.26 6.71 -6.35
N ASP A 98 -19.62 6.30 -5.14
CA ASP A 98 -20.02 7.18 -4.05
C ASP A 98 -19.17 6.94 -2.78
N LEU A 99 -19.54 7.61 -1.71
CA LEU A 99 -18.89 7.45 -0.41
C LEU A 99 -18.99 6.01 0.12
N ALA A 100 -20.08 5.30 -0.19
CA ALA A 100 -20.25 3.89 0.16
C ALA A 100 -19.27 3.00 -0.62
N GLY A 101 -19.06 3.27 -1.91
CA GLY A 101 -18.08 2.59 -2.75
C GLY A 101 -16.65 2.78 -2.24
N THR A 102 -16.30 3.98 -1.79
CA THR A 102 -15.04 4.26 -1.09
C THR A 102 -14.88 3.37 0.16
N GLY A 103 -15.93 3.28 0.98
CA GLY A 103 -15.93 2.41 2.17
C GLY A 103 -15.69 0.94 1.81
N ILE A 104 -16.38 0.43 0.78
CA ILE A 104 -16.24 -0.94 0.27
C ILE A 104 -14.81 -1.16 -0.25
N PHE A 105 -14.26 -0.20 -1.00
CA PHE A 105 -12.90 -0.25 -1.51
C PHE A 105 -11.87 -0.41 -0.38
N PHE A 106 -11.92 0.44 0.64
CA PHE A 106 -10.97 0.36 1.76
C PHE A 106 -11.13 -0.91 2.58
N LEU A 107 -12.35 -1.39 2.78
CA LEU A 107 -12.61 -2.64 3.49
C LEU A 107 -12.05 -3.84 2.72
N PHE A 108 -12.32 -3.93 1.43
CA PHE A 108 -11.80 -5.00 0.57
C PHE A 108 -10.27 -4.93 0.46
N PHE A 109 -9.73 -3.78 0.08
CA PHE A 109 -8.30 -3.60 -0.12
C PHE A 109 -7.51 -3.75 1.19
N GLY A 110 -8.04 -3.22 2.30
CA GLY A 110 -7.47 -3.42 3.64
C GLY A 110 -7.41 -4.89 4.03
N GLY A 111 -8.47 -5.66 3.75
CA GLY A 111 -8.49 -7.11 3.94
C GLY A 111 -7.41 -7.83 3.13
N VAL A 112 -7.24 -7.47 1.85
CA VAL A 112 -6.19 -8.02 0.97
C VAL A 112 -4.79 -7.72 1.51
N VAL A 113 -4.54 -6.49 1.96
CA VAL A 113 -3.25 -6.09 2.55
C VAL A 113 -2.97 -6.86 3.84
N LEU A 114 -3.95 -6.99 4.72
CA LEU A 114 -3.82 -7.78 5.96
C LEU A 114 -3.53 -9.25 5.66
N PHE A 115 -4.27 -9.86 4.74
CA PHE A 115 -4.05 -11.23 4.32
C PHE A 115 -2.65 -11.44 3.74
N SER A 116 -2.23 -10.57 2.82
CA SER A 116 -0.87 -10.58 2.24
C SER A 116 0.21 -10.45 3.31
N GLY A 117 -0.01 -9.57 4.30
CA GLY A 117 0.88 -9.41 5.45
C GLY A 117 0.97 -10.66 6.32
N ALA A 118 -0.18 -11.26 6.63
CA ALA A 118 -0.25 -12.49 7.43
C ALA A 118 0.44 -13.67 6.74
N CYS A 119 0.24 -13.85 5.43
CA CYS A 119 0.92 -14.88 4.63
C CYS A 119 2.44 -14.67 4.66
N THR A 120 2.90 -13.44 4.48
CA THR A 120 4.33 -13.12 4.54
C THR A 120 4.92 -13.38 5.93
N PHE A 121 4.20 -13.03 6.98
CA PHE A 121 4.63 -13.28 8.35
C PHE A 121 4.70 -14.79 8.66
N ARG A 122 3.72 -15.57 8.21
CA ARG A 122 3.75 -17.04 8.33
C ARG A 122 4.94 -17.65 7.61
N SER A 123 5.17 -17.24 6.36
CA SER A 123 6.32 -17.70 5.56
C SER A 123 7.64 -17.37 6.24
N TYR A 124 7.76 -16.13 6.74
CA TYR A 124 8.94 -15.69 7.49
C TYR A 124 9.20 -16.54 8.74
N ARG A 125 8.17 -16.80 9.55
CA ARG A 125 8.30 -17.68 10.74
C ARG A 125 8.74 -19.09 10.38
N LYS A 126 8.26 -19.64 9.26
CA LYS A 126 8.61 -20.98 8.80
C LYS A 126 10.05 -21.06 8.29
N SER A 127 10.51 -20.02 7.59
CA SER A 127 11.86 -19.97 6.99
C SER A 127 12.97 -19.67 8.00
N TYR A 128 12.64 -18.99 9.08
CA TYR A 128 13.60 -18.59 10.12
C TYR A 128 13.08 -19.03 11.51
N PRO A 129 13.23 -20.30 11.87
CA PRO A 129 12.94 -20.77 13.24
C PRO A 129 13.84 -20.02 14.23
N ALA A 130 13.35 -19.80 15.43
CA ALA A 130 14.13 -19.14 16.47
C ALA A 130 15.34 -20.00 16.85
N LEU A 131 16.52 -19.38 16.91
CA LEU A 131 17.77 -20.04 17.35
C LEU A 131 17.80 -20.30 18.87
N VAL A 132 16.65 -20.53 19.48
CA VAL A 132 16.52 -20.67 20.95
C VAL A 132 16.97 -22.03 21.48
N ASP A 133 17.26 -23.01 20.61
CA ASP A 133 17.58 -24.37 21.03
C ASP A 133 19.07 -24.74 20.86
N ALA A 134 19.98 -23.76 20.94
CA ALA A 134 21.42 -23.98 20.84
C ALA A 134 22.16 -23.54 22.13
N GLU A 135 21.63 -23.90 23.30
CA GLU A 135 22.38 -23.94 24.57
C GLU A 135 22.14 -25.26 25.31
#